data_54feaf37ae1015c036fa27e16f92047e
#
_entry.id   54feaf37ae1015c036fa27e16f92047e
#
_cell.length_a   1.000
_cell.length_b   1.000
_cell.length_c   1.000
_cell.angle_alpha   90.00
_cell.angle_beta   90.00
_cell.angle_gamma   90.00
#
_symmetry.space_group_name_H-M   'P 1'
#
loop_
_entity.id
_entity.type
_entity.pdbx_description
1 polymer ?
#
loop_
_entity_poly.entity_id
_entity_poly.type
_entity_poly.pdbx_seq_one_letter_code
_entity_poly.pdbx_strand_id
1 'polypeptide(L)'
;MPKLNTHLIRKFIVVAWALFIFLSSCKEGTPIANKPPETSISVKKINLSGQNRLNSNVQLTWNGTDPDGYVIGYEFNINNGMWYFTEKQDTVFKFSLPPNQDTTDIQFNVRAIDNNSIPDPTPATLILPLKNSPPEIEFIKKSLTEDSALLVYTFQFETMDQDGNESIKNAYIKANNGQWTSIDLNQNMLSLVAQNPNNIGRTKANIYYGTNKQNENIQLDGFINGGNNIFYLKCVDQAGVESKIDTSETVFIRPKTADLLVVGVQPKVVLQSYKTILDASGQNYDLVDYFKEGGQNFPKFWDPSFRLMASYYTKLFFFSDQSTVSNPFNNQTGLALNFAAQALQRYNDNGGKLFITTSFPSIVDFQNLGGPFPIDSVSSQGGQALMSNDSFLISGVSLPSLQTTNVQLGLDPFYPSIDAEVIYSAQLTPLDNWSGPKTIAVRRKRDNQTIQVFFAVELYKYNKDPEALNSLFSTILKDWFR
;
A
#
# COMPACT_ATOMS: atom_id res chain seq x y z
N MET A 1 89.17 64.64 -34.82
CA MET A 1 88.20 63.76 -35.42
C MET A 1 88.48 62.32 -34.98
N PRO A 2 87.71 61.69 -34.19
CA PRO A 2 87.96 60.30 -33.78
C PRO A 2 87.61 59.34 -34.92
N LYS A 3 88.47 58.42 -35.22
CA LYS A 3 88.29 57.39 -36.21
C LYS A 3 87.25 56.41 -35.70
N LEU A 4 86.16 56.29 -36.44
CA LEU A 4 85.04 55.34 -36.16
C LEU A 4 85.56 53.91 -36.34
N ASN A 5 85.48 53.12 -35.29
CA ASN A 5 86.06 51.78 -35.22
C ASN A 5 85.18 50.76 -36.10
N THR A 6 85.66 50.54 -37.29
CA THR A 6 85.06 49.72 -38.33
C THR A 6 84.74 48.24 -37.87
N HIS A 7 85.43 47.79 -36.80
CA HIS A 7 85.24 46.43 -36.26
C HIS A 7 83.94 46.35 -35.40
N LEU A 8 83.49 47.44 -34.82
CA LEU A 8 82.24 47.46 -34.01
C LEU A 8 81.05 47.48 -34.94
N ILE A 9 81.12 48.19 -36.04
CA ILE A 9 80.04 48.23 -37.06
C ILE A 9 79.84 46.91 -37.73
N ARG A 10 80.93 46.16 -38.07
CA ARG A 10 80.83 44.83 -38.59
C ARG A 10 80.18 43.78 -37.69
N LYS A 11 80.50 43.89 -36.33
CA LYS A 11 79.86 43.01 -35.38
C LYS A 11 78.41 43.35 -35.22
N PHE A 12 77.98 44.60 -35.24
CA PHE A 12 76.59 45.02 -35.14
C PHE A 12 75.77 44.57 -36.37
N ILE A 13 76.38 44.65 -37.62
CA ILE A 13 75.72 44.21 -38.82
C ILE A 13 75.57 42.68 -38.85
N VAL A 14 76.55 41.90 -38.37
CA VAL A 14 76.43 40.43 -38.31
C VAL A 14 75.41 39.99 -37.28
N VAL A 15 75.32 40.68 -36.08
CA VAL A 15 74.29 40.38 -35.09
C VAL A 15 72.90 40.81 -35.56
N ALA A 16 72.75 41.94 -36.26
CA ALA A 16 71.47 42.35 -36.85
C ALA A 16 71.02 41.41 -37.99
N TRP A 17 71.93 40.90 -38.76
CA TRP A 17 71.64 39.88 -39.83
C TRP A 17 71.26 38.53 -39.21
N ALA A 18 71.94 38.10 -38.16
CA ALA A 18 71.56 36.89 -37.40
C ALA A 18 70.20 37.02 -36.76
N LEU A 19 69.89 38.22 -36.18
CA LEU A 19 68.57 38.46 -35.61
C LEU A 19 67.45 38.50 -36.64
N PHE A 20 67.75 38.99 -37.89
CA PHE A 20 66.78 39.05 -38.97
C PHE A 20 66.47 37.65 -39.56
N ILE A 21 67.45 36.70 -39.56
CA ILE A 21 67.26 35.32 -39.97
C ILE A 21 66.38 34.55 -38.95
N PHE A 22 66.47 34.87 -37.64
CA PHE A 22 65.64 34.26 -36.63
C PHE A 22 64.17 34.77 -36.69
N LEU A 23 63.89 35.95 -37.22
CA LEU A 23 62.54 36.51 -37.32
C LEU A 23 61.79 36.05 -38.58
N SER A 24 62.44 35.42 -39.53
CA SER A 24 61.81 34.92 -40.77
C SER A 24 61.54 33.41 -40.77
N SER A 25 61.68 32.72 -39.63
CA SER A 25 61.53 31.28 -39.51
C SER A 25 60.19 30.78 -38.96
N CYS A 26 59.22 31.67 -38.82
CA CYS A 26 57.84 31.20 -38.64
C CYS A 26 57.12 31.24 -40.01
N LYS A 27 57.22 30.21 -40.79
CA LYS A 27 56.14 29.89 -41.73
C LYS A 27 55.01 29.35 -40.85
N GLU A 28 54.01 30.15 -40.59
CA GLU A 28 52.72 29.60 -40.23
C GLU A 28 52.35 28.57 -41.28
N GLY A 29 52.35 27.28 -40.89
CA GLY A 29 51.82 26.26 -41.75
C GLY A 29 50.38 26.67 -42.12
N THR A 30 50.03 26.58 -43.39
CA THR A 30 48.62 26.75 -43.75
C THR A 30 47.78 25.87 -42.86
N PRO A 31 46.79 26.42 -42.13
CA PRO A 31 45.91 25.60 -41.29
C PRO A 31 45.39 24.45 -42.11
N ILE A 32 45.66 23.22 -41.70
CA ILE A 32 45.04 22.04 -42.34
C ILE A 32 43.53 22.25 -42.12
N ALA A 33 42.77 22.24 -43.21
CA ALA A 33 41.33 22.37 -43.12
C ALA A 33 40.78 21.18 -42.30
N ASN A 34 40.02 21.49 -41.26
CA ASN A 34 39.38 20.47 -40.43
C ASN A 34 38.49 19.55 -41.27
N LYS A 35 38.59 18.26 -41.06
CA LYS A 35 37.70 17.26 -41.68
C LYS A 35 36.61 16.93 -40.69
N PRO A 36 35.36 16.86 -41.12
CA PRO A 36 34.28 16.44 -40.26
C PRO A 36 34.43 14.97 -39.83
N PRO A 37 33.86 14.60 -38.67
CA PRO A 37 33.84 13.22 -38.20
C PRO A 37 32.91 12.34 -39.04
N GLU A 38 33.05 11.02 -38.94
CA GLU A 38 32.16 10.01 -39.52
C GLU A 38 31.46 9.23 -38.43
N THR A 39 30.17 8.94 -38.63
CA THR A 39 29.30 8.31 -37.59
C THR A 39 28.76 6.97 -38.10
N SER A 40 28.67 6.00 -37.17
CA SER A 40 27.98 4.71 -37.41
C SER A 40 26.99 4.44 -36.28
N ILE A 41 25.90 3.72 -36.57
CA ILE A 41 24.88 3.32 -35.63
C ILE A 41 24.46 1.88 -35.81
N SER A 42 24.10 1.20 -34.73
CA SER A 42 23.49 -0.14 -34.73
C SER A 42 22.55 -0.37 -33.57
N VAL A 43 21.66 -1.36 -33.70
CA VAL A 43 20.84 -1.86 -32.59
C VAL A 43 21.72 -2.77 -31.74
N LYS A 44 21.92 -2.43 -30.47
CA LYS A 44 22.75 -3.21 -29.53
C LYS A 44 22.03 -4.47 -29.02
N LYS A 45 20.72 -4.41 -28.84
CA LYS A 45 19.90 -5.52 -28.41
C LYS A 45 18.62 -5.59 -29.23
N ILE A 46 18.34 -6.75 -29.82
CA ILE A 46 17.15 -6.97 -30.64
C ILE A 46 16.09 -7.65 -29.74
N ASN A 47 15.04 -6.90 -29.37
CA ASN A 47 13.85 -7.42 -28.73
C ASN A 47 12.70 -7.40 -29.74
N LEU A 48 12.24 -8.58 -30.20
CA LEU A 48 11.18 -8.67 -31.18
C LEU A 48 9.81 -8.75 -30.53
N SER A 49 8.92 -7.88 -30.98
CA SER A 49 7.48 -7.87 -30.59
C SER A 49 6.59 -8.65 -31.57
N GLY A 50 7.18 -9.52 -32.36
CA GLY A 50 6.53 -10.32 -33.42
C GLY A 50 6.63 -9.68 -34.81
N GLN A 51 6.36 -10.49 -35.84
CA GLN A 51 6.46 -10.08 -37.25
C GLN A 51 7.81 -9.41 -37.64
N ASN A 52 8.89 -9.82 -36.97
CA ASN A 52 10.26 -9.24 -37.16
C ASN A 52 10.34 -7.73 -36.82
N ARG A 53 9.44 -7.21 -36.00
CA ARG A 53 9.45 -5.82 -35.52
C ARG A 53 9.98 -5.77 -34.08
N LEU A 54 10.62 -4.66 -33.72
CA LEU A 54 11.14 -4.40 -32.37
C LEU A 54 10.00 -3.99 -31.42
N ASN A 55 10.16 -4.26 -30.14
CA ASN A 55 9.33 -3.57 -29.15
C ASN A 55 9.76 -2.10 -28.99
N SER A 56 9.01 -1.31 -28.27
CA SER A 56 9.26 0.12 -28.10
C SER A 56 10.51 0.46 -27.29
N ASN A 57 11.08 -0.47 -26.54
CA ASN A 57 12.34 -0.30 -25.82
C ASN A 57 13.51 -0.77 -26.66
N VAL A 58 14.16 0.15 -27.33
CA VAL A 58 15.28 -0.16 -28.23
C VAL A 58 16.58 0.35 -27.64
N GLN A 59 17.56 -0.55 -27.48
CA GLN A 59 18.91 -0.16 -27.10
C GLN A 59 19.74 0.08 -28.35
N LEU A 60 20.14 1.32 -28.57
CA LEU A 60 20.99 1.75 -29.69
C LEU A 60 22.43 1.98 -29.21
N THR A 61 23.36 1.77 -30.08
CA THR A 61 24.78 2.13 -29.90
C THR A 61 25.30 2.80 -31.16
N TRP A 62 26.15 3.78 -30.97
CA TRP A 62 26.78 4.54 -32.06
C TRP A 62 28.25 4.82 -31.74
N ASN A 63 29.01 5.07 -32.78
CA ASN A 63 30.41 5.44 -32.65
C ASN A 63 30.76 6.46 -33.74
N GLY A 64 31.66 7.36 -33.42
CA GLY A 64 32.21 8.34 -34.34
C GLY A 64 33.71 8.26 -34.38
N THR A 65 34.29 8.52 -35.57
CA THR A 65 35.73 8.66 -35.79
C THR A 65 36.02 9.97 -36.49
N ASP A 66 37.07 10.64 -36.05
CA ASP A 66 37.52 11.90 -36.61
C ASP A 66 38.92 11.71 -37.21
N PRO A 67 39.13 12.00 -38.51
CA PRO A 67 40.40 11.74 -39.19
C PRO A 67 41.58 12.62 -38.76
N ASP A 68 41.32 13.80 -38.18
CA ASP A 68 42.35 14.79 -37.83
C ASP A 68 42.17 15.40 -36.43
N GLY A 69 41.22 14.83 -35.63
CA GLY A 69 40.94 15.25 -34.27
C GLY A 69 40.36 14.12 -33.40
N TYR A 70 39.36 14.46 -32.61
CA TYR A 70 38.60 13.52 -31.77
C TYR A 70 37.14 13.95 -31.61
N VAL A 71 36.27 12.98 -31.37
CA VAL A 71 34.85 13.20 -31.15
C VAL A 71 34.62 13.65 -29.72
N ILE A 72 33.94 14.80 -29.50
CA ILE A 72 33.58 15.33 -28.19
C ILE A 72 32.19 14.90 -27.72
N GLY A 73 31.33 14.44 -28.63
CA GLY A 73 29.99 14.01 -28.35
C GLY A 73 29.20 13.72 -29.61
N TYR A 74 27.92 13.55 -29.41
CA TYR A 74 27.00 13.17 -30.51
C TYR A 74 25.72 14.01 -30.39
N GLU A 75 25.10 14.21 -31.53
CA GLU A 75 23.72 14.70 -31.60
C GLU A 75 22.84 13.65 -32.24
N PHE A 76 21.64 13.48 -31.70
CA PHE A 76 20.64 12.59 -32.29
C PHE A 76 19.32 13.31 -32.49
N ASN A 77 18.54 12.88 -33.46
CA ASN A 77 17.15 13.26 -33.63
C ASN A 77 16.27 12.07 -33.99
N ILE A 78 14.96 12.24 -33.79
CA ILE A 78 13.93 11.25 -34.07
C ILE A 78 12.99 11.87 -35.10
N ASN A 79 12.71 11.13 -36.20
CA ASN A 79 11.81 11.54 -37.28
C ASN A 79 12.11 12.95 -37.83
N ASN A 80 13.41 13.25 -38.00
CA ASN A 80 13.91 14.56 -38.46
C ASN A 80 13.47 15.74 -37.58
N GLY A 81 13.23 15.50 -36.29
CA GLY A 81 12.94 16.54 -35.29
C GLY A 81 14.19 17.33 -34.86
N MET A 82 14.12 17.94 -33.68
CA MET A 82 15.26 18.68 -33.10
C MET A 82 16.43 17.75 -32.77
N TRP A 83 17.64 18.29 -32.86
CA TRP A 83 18.86 17.60 -32.47
C TRP A 83 19.06 17.74 -30.93
N TYR A 84 19.43 16.61 -30.30
CA TYR A 84 19.74 16.54 -28.85
C TYR A 84 21.19 16.06 -28.68
N PHE A 85 21.97 16.83 -27.91
CA PHE A 85 23.38 16.49 -27.62
C PHE A 85 23.48 15.42 -26.52
N THR A 86 24.49 14.54 -26.68
CA THR A 86 24.86 13.53 -25.69
C THR A 86 26.32 13.16 -25.78
N GLU A 87 26.98 12.89 -24.67
CA GLU A 87 28.35 12.33 -24.64
C GLU A 87 28.33 10.78 -24.64
N LYS A 88 27.14 10.17 -24.46
CA LYS A 88 27.00 8.71 -24.43
C LYS A 88 27.12 8.10 -25.82
N GLN A 89 27.68 6.89 -25.86
CA GLN A 89 27.80 6.08 -27.08
C GLN A 89 26.74 4.97 -27.17
N ASP A 90 25.90 4.83 -26.12
CA ASP A 90 24.74 3.96 -26.14
C ASP A 90 23.64 4.49 -25.24
N THR A 91 22.41 4.13 -25.52
CA THR A 91 21.26 4.46 -24.70
C THR A 91 20.07 3.56 -25.03
N VAL A 92 19.21 3.33 -24.02
CA VAL A 92 17.92 2.72 -24.23
C VAL A 92 16.90 3.82 -24.50
N PHE A 93 16.31 3.77 -25.68
CA PHE A 93 15.19 4.65 -26.05
C PHE A 93 13.88 3.92 -25.85
N LYS A 94 12.91 4.63 -25.28
CA LYS A 94 11.54 4.21 -25.18
C LYS A 94 10.71 5.05 -26.15
N PHE A 95 10.20 4.41 -27.18
CA PHE A 95 9.42 5.08 -28.21
C PHE A 95 7.93 4.87 -27.94
N SER A 96 7.14 5.95 -27.91
CA SER A 96 5.69 5.85 -27.86
C SER A 96 5.13 5.60 -29.26
N LEU A 97 4.25 4.61 -29.38
CA LEU A 97 3.50 4.41 -30.62
C LEU A 97 2.34 5.42 -30.72
N PRO A 98 1.96 5.83 -31.92
CA PRO A 98 0.79 6.67 -32.11
C PRO A 98 -0.50 5.98 -31.63
N PRO A 99 -1.46 6.72 -31.03
CA PRO A 99 -2.73 6.13 -30.59
C PRO A 99 -3.45 5.38 -31.71
N ASN A 100 -4.03 4.22 -31.38
CA ASN A 100 -4.73 3.29 -32.28
C ASN A 100 -3.85 2.72 -33.42
N GLN A 101 -2.55 2.70 -33.24
CA GLN A 101 -1.60 2.04 -34.17
C GLN A 101 -0.81 0.97 -33.43
N ASP A 102 -0.85 -0.25 -33.94
CA ASP A 102 -0.09 -1.40 -33.40
C ASP A 102 1.35 -1.43 -33.91
N THR A 103 1.67 -0.68 -34.98
CA THR A 103 3.00 -0.63 -35.60
C THR A 103 3.34 0.79 -36.02
N THR A 104 4.65 1.10 -35.96
CA THR A 104 5.19 2.35 -36.51
C THR A 104 6.63 2.14 -36.93
N ASP A 105 7.13 2.96 -37.87
CA ASP A 105 8.53 3.01 -38.24
C ASP A 105 9.11 4.34 -37.76
N ILE A 106 10.15 4.25 -36.93
CA ILE A 106 10.84 5.42 -36.38
C ILE A 106 12.15 5.61 -37.12
N GLN A 107 12.35 6.79 -37.68
CA GLN A 107 13.66 7.17 -38.23
C GLN A 107 14.50 7.79 -37.10
N PHE A 108 15.62 7.14 -36.79
CA PHE A 108 16.59 7.62 -35.81
C PHE A 108 17.86 8.05 -36.56
N ASN A 109 18.29 9.30 -36.36
CA ASN A 109 19.50 9.84 -36.95
C ASN A 109 20.46 10.21 -35.81
N VAL A 110 21.75 9.94 -36.00
CA VAL A 110 22.81 10.34 -35.08
C VAL A 110 24.02 10.84 -35.85
N ARG A 111 24.70 11.86 -35.32
CA ARG A 111 25.92 12.43 -35.86
C ARG A 111 26.93 12.75 -34.77
N ALA A 112 28.19 12.49 -35.01
CA ALA A 112 29.30 12.86 -34.14
C ALA A 112 29.60 14.36 -34.28
N ILE A 113 30.18 14.94 -33.25
CA ILE A 113 30.71 16.30 -33.21
C ILE A 113 32.20 16.21 -32.88
N ASP A 114 33.03 16.88 -33.64
CA ASP A 114 34.48 16.93 -33.42
C ASP A 114 34.88 17.99 -32.37
N ASN A 115 36.16 18.03 -32.04
CA ASN A 115 36.76 19.00 -31.11
C ASN A 115 36.76 20.43 -31.63
N ASN A 116 36.39 20.68 -32.87
CA ASN A 116 36.19 22.00 -33.47
C ASN A 116 34.69 22.38 -33.51
N SER A 117 33.84 21.56 -32.90
CA SER A 117 32.35 21.72 -32.88
C SER A 117 31.71 21.61 -34.28
N ILE A 118 32.34 20.85 -35.20
CA ILE A 118 31.78 20.56 -36.52
C ILE A 118 31.06 19.22 -36.44
N PRO A 119 29.74 19.15 -36.75
CA PRO A 119 29.03 17.89 -36.83
C PRO A 119 29.31 17.14 -38.12
N ASP A 120 29.19 15.81 -38.08
CA ASP A 120 29.15 14.97 -39.27
C ASP A 120 28.03 15.47 -40.22
N PRO A 121 28.40 15.86 -41.47
CA PRO A 121 27.42 16.33 -42.46
C PRO A 121 26.52 15.23 -42.99
N THR A 122 26.87 13.97 -42.74
CA THR A 122 26.18 12.76 -43.23
C THR A 122 25.75 11.87 -42.07
N PRO A 123 24.71 12.30 -41.28
CA PRO A 123 24.26 11.56 -40.10
C PRO A 123 23.98 10.09 -40.41
N ALA A 124 24.41 9.20 -39.52
CA ALA A 124 24.05 7.80 -39.63
C ALA A 124 22.54 7.65 -39.29
N THR A 125 21.82 6.97 -40.19
CA THR A 125 20.36 6.80 -40.10
C THR A 125 20.00 5.34 -39.91
N LEU A 126 19.01 5.08 -39.02
CA LEU A 126 18.46 3.75 -38.81
C LEU A 126 16.93 3.84 -38.76
N ILE A 127 16.26 3.00 -39.54
CA ILE A 127 14.81 2.82 -39.48
C ILE A 127 14.51 1.72 -38.48
N LEU A 128 13.77 2.04 -37.45
CA LEU A 128 13.35 1.14 -36.36
C LEU A 128 11.89 0.72 -36.61
N PRO A 129 11.63 -0.50 -37.09
CA PRO A 129 10.30 -1.03 -37.25
C PRO A 129 9.77 -1.47 -35.88
N LEU A 130 8.91 -0.67 -35.27
CA LEU A 130 8.34 -0.93 -33.94
C LEU A 130 6.99 -1.60 -34.04
N LYS A 131 6.69 -2.40 -33.03
CA LYS A 131 5.37 -2.98 -32.78
C LYS A 131 5.03 -2.86 -31.32
N ASN A 132 3.77 -2.52 -31.03
CA ASN A 132 3.18 -2.44 -29.70
C ASN A 132 3.35 -3.78 -28.96
N SER A 133 3.70 -3.70 -27.67
CA SER A 133 3.67 -4.82 -26.75
C SER A 133 2.33 -4.83 -26.03
N PRO A 134 1.65 -5.98 -25.91
CA PRO A 134 0.41 -6.04 -25.14
C PRO A 134 0.66 -5.64 -23.68
N PRO A 135 -0.29 -4.91 -23.06
CA PRO A 135 -0.21 -4.62 -21.65
C PRO A 135 -0.47 -5.87 -20.80
N GLU A 136 -0.11 -5.82 -19.54
CA GLU A 136 -0.33 -6.88 -18.56
C GLU A 136 -1.07 -6.30 -17.34
N ILE A 137 -1.94 -7.11 -16.73
CA ILE A 137 -2.62 -6.81 -15.49
C ILE A 137 -2.74 -8.10 -14.69
N GLU A 138 -2.45 -8.05 -13.39
CA GLU A 138 -2.57 -9.21 -12.53
C GLU A 138 -3.01 -8.87 -11.11
N PHE A 139 -3.70 -9.81 -10.46
CA PHE A 139 -3.96 -9.74 -9.03
C PHE A 139 -2.67 -9.91 -8.23
N ILE A 140 -2.43 -9.04 -7.27
CA ILE A 140 -1.38 -9.26 -6.28
C ILE A 140 -1.82 -10.39 -5.35
N LYS A 141 -1.40 -11.62 -5.62
CA LYS A 141 -1.88 -12.86 -4.97
C LYS A 141 -1.87 -12.79 -3.45
N LYS A 142 -0.81 -12.23 -2.83
CA LYS A 142 -0.75 -12.05 -1.37
C LYS A 142 -1.83 -11.14 -0.78
N SER A 143 -2.51 -10.33 -1.62
CA SER A 143 -3.61 -9.46 -1.20
C SER A 143 -4.97 -10.16 -1.18
N LEU A 144 -5.11 -11.27 -1.89
CA LEU A 144 -6.38 -11.98 -2.03
C LEU A 144 -6.78 -12.64 -0.71
N THR A 145 -8.07 -12.57 -0.39
CA THR A 145 -8.67 -13.32 0.72
C THR A 145 -8.85 -14.77 0.30
N GLU A 146 -8.42 -15.67 1.16
CA GLU A 146 -8.58 -17.11 0.96
C GLU A 146 -10.01 -17.53 1.32
N ASP A 147 -10.53 -18.57 0.66
CA ASP A 147 -11.79 -19.26 0.93
C ASP A 147 -13.04 -18.38 1.03
N SER A 148 -13.14 -17.50 2.03
CA SER A 148 -14.35 -16.71 2.27
C SER A 148 -14.08 -15.34 2.89
N ALA A 149 -14.94 -14.37 2.53
CA ALA A 149 -14.97 -13.03 3.09
C ALA A 149 -16.36 -12.71 3.63
N LEU A 150 -16.44 -12.02 4.78
CA LEU A 150 -17.70 -11.47 5.28
C LEU A 150 -17.93 -10.10 4.65
N LEU A 151 -18.97 -9.95 3.83
CA LEU A 151 -19.42 -8.73 3.15
C LEU A 151 -18.44 -8.10 2.18
N VAL A 152 -17.18 -7.94 2.56
CA VAL A 152 -16.19 -7.11 1.87
C VAL A 152 -15.09 -7.98 1.30
N TYR A 153 -14.89 -7.91 0.00
CA TYR A 153 -13.76 -8.53 -0.68
C TYR A 153 -12.80 -7.47 -1.17
N THR A 154 -11.60 -7.43 -0.58
CA THR A 154 -10.55 -6.46 -0.91
C THR A 154 -9.37 -7.17 -1.55
N PHE A 155 -8.83 -6.57 -2.60
CA PHE A 155 -7.63 -7.04 -3.28
C PHE A 155 -6.84 -5.88 -3.87
N GLN A 156 -5.58 -6.15 -4.18
CA GLN A 156 -4.73 -5.27 -4.97
C GLN A 156 -4.43 -5.92 -6.32
N PHE A 157 -4.17 -5.08 -7.31
CA PHE A 157 -3.70 -5.48 -8.63
C PHE A 157 -2.57 -4.57 -9.09
N GLU A 158 -1.83 -5.02 -10.06
CA GLU A 158 -0.80 -4.23 -10.72
C GLU A 158 -0.93 -4.32 -12.23
N THR A 159 -0.48 -3.27 -12.90
CA THR A 159 -0.47 -3.17 -14.35
C THR A 159 0.93 -2.88 -14.82
N MET A 160 1.32 -3.46 -15.93
CA MET A 160 2.61 -3.24 -16.57
C MET A 160 2.46 -3.22 -18.07
N ASP A 161 3.25 -2.35 -18.72
CA ASP A 161 3.38 -2.34 -20.17
C ASP A 161 4.85 -2.10 -20.51
N GLN A 162 5.39 -2.93 -21.41
CA GLN A 162 6.78 -2.78 -21.88
C GLN A 162 6.97 -1.46 -22.63
N ASP A 163 5.92 -0.95 -23.25
CA ASP A 163 5.90 0.35 -23.94
C ASP A 163 5.73 1.51 -22.96
N GLY A 164 5.55 1.20 -21.67
CA GLY A 164 5.38 2.09 -20.54
C GLY A 164 3.99 2.09 -19.94
N ASN A 165 3.93 2.19 -18.63
CA ASN A 165 2.63 2.16 -17.93
C ASN A 165 1.70 3.31 -18.35
N GLU A 166 2.24 4.41 -18.87
CA GLU A 166 1.48 5.52 -19.47
C GLU A 166 0.78 5.15 -20.79
N SER A 167 1.17 4.03 -21.44
CA SER A 167 0.50 3.49 -22.60
C SER A 167 -0.83 2.81 -22.24
N ILE A 168 -1.02 2.38 -20.98
CA ILE A 168 -2.23 1.71 -20.52
C ILE A 168 -3.36 2.75 -20.44
N LYS A 169 -4.41 2.53 -21.22
CA LYS A 169 -5.53 3.46 -21.36
C LYS A 169 -6.67 3.16 -20.39
N ASN A 170 -7.05 1.90 -20.25
CA ASN A 170 -8.16 1.46 -19.42
C ASN A 170 -7.88 0.12 -18.75
N ALA A 171 -8.41 -0.08 -17.54
CA ALA A 171 -8.50 -1.38 -16.90
C ALA A 171 -9.96 -1.75 -16.62
N TYR A 172 -10.24 -3.04 -16.55
CA TYR A 172 -11.59 -3.56 -16.39
C TYR A 172 -11.60 -4.73 -15.41
N ILE A 173 -12.67 -4.80 -14.64
CA ILE A 173 -12.99 -5.92 -13.78
C ILE A 173 -14.30 -6.57 -14.23
N LYS A 174 -14.42 -7.87 -14.02
CA LYS A 174 -15.67 -8.62 -14.20
C LYS A 174 -15.85 -9.60 -13.05
N ALA A 175 -17.08 -9.75 -12.54
CA ALA A 175 -17.45 -10.79 -11.59
C ALA A 175 -18.27 -11.88 -12.30
N ASN A 176 -17.84 -13.13 -12.16
CA ASN A 176 -18.54 -14.29 -12.70
C ASN A 176 -18.90 -14.11 -14.20
N ASN A 177 -20.19 -14.27 -14.54
CA ASN A 177 -20.72 -14.05 -15.88
C ASN A 177 -21.32 -12.63 -16.06
N GLY A 178 -20.91 -11.64 -15.24
CA GLY A 178 -21.31 -10.25 -15.37
C GLY A 178 -20.66 -9.55 -16.56
N GLN A 179 -20.94 -8.25 -16.70
CA GLN A 179 -20.32 -7.40 -17.71
C GLN A 179 -18.96 -6.87 -17.23
N TRP A 180 -18.07 -6.55 -18.18
CA TRP A 180 -16.84 -5.84 -17.89
C TRP A 180 -17.14 -4.42 -17.42
N THR A 181 -16.60 -4.05 -16.28
CA THR A 181 -16.75 -2.74 -15.65
C THR A 181 -15.39 -2.04 -15.62
N SER A 182 -15.33 -0.80 -16.11
CA SER A 182 -14.09 0.00 -16.07
C SER A 182 -13.72 0.35 -14.64
N ILE A 183 -12.42 0.29 -14.32
CA ILE A 183 -11.85 0.66 -13.03
C ILE A 183 -10.77 1.74 -13.19
N ASP A 184 -10.57 2.53 -12.12
CA ASP A 184 -9.59 3.63 -12.10
C ASP A 184 -8.16 3.07 -11.98
N LEU A 185 -7.32 3.34 -12.97
CA LEU A 185 -5.91 2.95 -13.01
C LEU A 185 -5.02 3.67 -11.98
N ASN A 186 -5.48 4.81 -11.44
CA ASN A 186 -4.74 5.54 -10.41
C ASN A 186 -4.84 4.88 -9.02
N GLN A 187 -5.68 3.85 -8.90
CA GLN A 187 -5.93 3.13 -7.66
C GLN A 187 -5.70 1.64 -7.90
N ASN A 188 -4.76 1.09 -7.17
CA ASN A 188 -4.40 -0.33 -7.29
C ASN A 188 -5.04 -1.23 -6.22
N MET A 189 -5.92 -0.67 -5.38
CA MET A 189 -6.65 -1.40 -4.35
C MET A 189 -8.15 -1.20 -4.53
N LEU A 190 -8.89 -2.30 -4.62
CA LEU A 190 -10.33 -2.31 -4.72
C LEU A 190 -10.96 -3.10 -3.57
N SER A 191 -12.09 -2.60 -3.08
CA SER A 191 -12.97 -3.35 -2.18
C SER A 191 -14.36 -3.43 -2.78
N LEU A 192 -14.92 -4.63 -2.81
CA LEU A 192 -16.23 -4.95 -3.39
C LEU A 192 -17.20 -5.30 -2.27
N VAL A 193 -18.38 -4.68 -2.29
CA VAL A 193 -19.43 -4.93 -1.31
C VAL A 193 -20.77 -5.02 -2.04
N ALA A 194 -21.57 -6.04 -1.73
CA ALA A 194 -22.92 -6.17 -2.30
C ALA A 194 -23.73 -4.88 -2.11
N GLN A 195 -24.44 -4.43 -3.13
CA GLN A 195 -25.29 -3.22 -3.03
C GLN A 195 -26.32 -3.36 -1.91
N ASN A 196 -26.88 -4.55 -1.73
CA ASN A 196 -27.78 -4.89 -0.64
C ASN A 196 -27.18 -6.05 0.18
N PRO A 197 -26.37 -5.76 1.22
CA PRO A 197 -25.62 -6.79 1.94
C PRO A 197 -26.48 -7.84 2.67
N ASN A 198 -27.74 -7.52 2.97
CA ASN A 198 -28.68 -8.44 3.62
C ASN A 198 -29.37 -9.42 2.66
N ASN A 199 -29.36 -9.13 1.35
CA ASN A 199 -30.04 -9.95 0.35
C ASN A 199 -29.09 -10.99 -0.23
N ILE A 200 -29.49 -12.24 -0.18
CA ILE A 200 -28.74 -13.38 -0.76
C ILE A 200 -29.05 -13.50 -2.24
N GLY A 201 -28.05 -13.86 -3.03
CA GLY A 201 -28.17 -14.15 -4.46
C GLY A 201 -27.40 -13.15 -5.34
N ARG A 202 -27.71 -13.19 -6.63
CA ARG A 202 -27.06 -12.34 -7.62
C ARG A 202 -27.47 -10.88 -7.43
N THR A 203 -26.49 -10.01 -7.38
CA THR A 203 -26.66 -8.57 -7.18
C THR A 203 -25.55 -7.79 -7.89
N LYS A 204 -25.58 -6.47 -7.79
CA LYS A 204 -24.44 -5.62 -8.11
C LYS A 204 -23.58 -5.42 -6.87
N ALA A 205 -22.28 -5.15 -7.07
CA ALA A 205 -21.41 -4.71 -6.01
C ALA A 205 -21.02 -3.24 -6.17
N ASN A 206 -20.97 -2.51 -5.06
CA ASN A 206 -20.35 -1.21 -4.98
C ASN A 206 -18.83 -1.39 -5.00
N ILE A 207 -18.12 -0.54 -5.74
CA ILE A 207 -16.66 -0.52 -5.83
C ILE A 207 -16.13 0.62 -4.97
N TYR A 208 -15.23 0.29 -4.04
CA TYR A 208 -14.49 1.26 -3.23
C TYR A 208 -13.03 1.26 -3.65
N TYR A 209 -12.46 2.44 -3.82
CA TYR A 209 -11.06 2.63 -4.22
C TYR A 209 -10.21 3.06 -3.04
N GLY A 210 -9.05 2.43 -2.88
CA GLY A 210 -8.10 2.74 -1.80
C GLY A 210 -8.76 2.65 -0.43
N THR A 211 -8.49 3.61 0.44
CA THR A 211 -8.96 3.57 1.82
C THR A 211 -10.34 4.21 2.05
N ASN A 212 -10.86 5.07 1.17
CA ASN A 212 -12.00 5.91 1.55
C ASN A 212 -13.04 6.22 0.45
N LYS A 213 -12.81 5.86 -0.80
CA LYS A 213 -13.63 6.42 -1.87
C LYS A 213 -14.53 5.38 -2.52
N GLN A 214 -15.85 5.56 -2.39
CA GLN A 214 -16.82 4.82 -3.19
C GLN A 214 -16.91 5.43 -4.58
N ASN A 215 -17.00 4.60 -5.61
CA ASN A 215 -17.39 5.03 -6.93
C ASN A 215 -18.91 4.92 -7.06
N GLU A 216 -19.61 6.03 -6.82
CA GLU A 216 -21.08 6.07 -6.83
C GLU A 216 -21.71 5.84 -8.22
N ASN A 217 -20.94 6.03 -9.28
CA ASN A 217 -21.43 5.98 -10.65
C ASN A 217 -21.22 4.63 -11.33
N ILE A 218 -20.40 3.74 -10.77
CA ILE A 218 -20.02 2.48 -11.39
C ILE A 218 -20.20 1.34 -10.40
N GLN A 219 -21.00 0.35 -10.80
CA GLN A 219 -21.27 -0.85 -10.03
C GLN A 219 -20.87 -2.08 -10.84
N LEU A 220 -20.26 -3.05 -10.17
CA LEU A 220 -19.87 -4.33 -10.75
C LEU A 220 -21.09 -5.25 -10.83
N ASP A 221 -21.46 -5.66 -12.02
CA ASP A 221 -22.52 -6.65 -12.25
C ASP A 221 -22.02 -8.08 -12.05
N GLY A 222 -22.96 -9.01 -11.75
CA GLY A 222 -22.67 -10.44 -11.64
C GLY A 222 -22.14 -10.89 -10.29
N PHE A 223 -22.02 -10.01 -9.31
CA PHE A 223 -21.64 -10.35 -7.95
C PHE A 223 -22.71 -11.23 -7.27
N ILE A 224 -22.29 -12.20 -6.46
CA ILE A 224 -23.17 -13.11 -5.73
C ILE A 224 -22.95 -12.95 -4.24
N ASN A 225 -23.91 -12.34 -3.54
CA ASN A 225 -23.92 -12.27 -2.10
C ASN A 225 -24.48 -13.57 -1.50
N GLY A 226 -23.78 -14.18 -0.57
CA GLY A 226 -24.10 -15.52 -0.06
C GLY A 226 -23.72 -16.65 -1.03
N GLY A 227 -22.70 -16.44 -1.86
CA GLY A 227 -22.27 -17.42 -2.86
C GLY A 227 -20.82 -17.27 -3.29
N ASN A 228 -20.38 -18.19 -4.12
CA ASN A 228 -19.05 -18.20 -4.71
C ASN A 228 -18.91 -17.16 -5.82
N ASN A 229 -17.80 -16.45 -5.83
CA ASN A 229 -17.44 -15.49 -6.84
C ASN A 229 -16.05 -15.78 -7.41
N ILE A 230 -15.89 -15.51 -8.71
CA ILE A 230 -14.61 -15.46 -9.41
C ILE A 230 -14.54 -14.09 -10.08
N PHE A 231 -13.40 -13.41 -9.92
CA PHE A 231 -13.15 -12.12 -10.50
C PHE A 231 -12.11 -12.21 -11.61
N TYR A 232 -12.27 -11.39 -12.63
CA TYR A 232 -11.41 -11.33 -13.80
C TYR A 232 -10.93 -9.89 -13.99
N LEU A 233 -9.66 -9.73 -14.38
CA LEU A 233 -9.06 -8.45 -14.72
C LEU A 233 -8.57 -8.48 -16.17
N LYS A 234 -8.69 -7.36 -16.86
CA LYS A 234 -7.99 -7.07 -18.12
C LYS A 234 -7.69 -5.59 -18.22
N CYS A 235 -6.69 -5.23 -19.01
CA CYS A 235 -6.43 -3.84 -19.38
C CYS A 235 -6.27 -3.71 -20.90
N VAL A 236 -6.32 -2.47 -21.37
CA VAL A 236 -6.22 -2.09 -22.78
C VAL A 236 -5.28 -0.91 -22.88
N ASP A 237 -4.35 -0.94 -23.81
CA ASP A 237 -3.42 0.14 -24.08
C ASP A 237 -3.99 1.22 -25.03
N GLN A 238 -3.18 2.23 -25.32
CA GLN A 238 -3.55 3.29 -26.27
C GLN A 238 -3.62 2.81 -27.72
N ALA A 239 -2.90 1.72 -28.06
CA ALA A 239 -2.99 1.10 -29.37
C ALA A 239 -4.26 0.27 -29.56
N GLY A 240 -5.03 0.04 -28.50
CA GLY A 240 -6.27 -0.75 -28.48
C GLY A 240 -6.03 -2.24 -28.27
N VAL A 241 -4.82 -2.66 -27.90
CA VAL A 241 -4.49 -4.07 -27.65
C VAL A 241 -4.89 -4.45 -26.22
N GLU A 242 -5.57 -5.58 -26.05
CA GLU A 242 -5.98 -6.10 -24.75
C GLU A 242 -4.89 -6.99 -24.12
N SER A 243 -4.79 -6.92 -22.78
CA SER A 243 -4.02 -7.88 -22.00
C SER A 243 -4.61 -9.28 -22.05
N LYS A 244 -3.84 -10.27 -21.61
CA LYS A 244 -4.42 -11.52 -21.14
C LYS A 244 -5.34 -11.24 -19.95
N ILE A 245 -6.39 -12.09 -19.81
CA ILE A 245 -7.28 -12.02 -18.65
C ILE A 245 -6.59 -12.73 -17.48
N ASP A 246 -6.45 -12.03 -16.36
CA ASP A 246 -6.08 -12.64 -15.09
C ASP A 246 -7.33 -12.99 -14.28
N THR A 247 -7.25 -14.07 -13.49
CA THR A 247 -8.40 -14.69 -12.80
C THR A 247 -8.07 -14.92 -11.33
N SER A 248 -8.96 -14.47 -10.45
CA SER A 248 -8.84 -14.74 -9.02
C SER A 248 -9.15 -16.20 -8.69
N GLU A 249 -8.70 -16.64 -7.51
CA GLU A 249 -9.27 -17.83 -6.87
C GLU A 249 -10.78 -17.62 -6.59
N THR A 250 -11.50 -18.73 -6.41
CA THR A 250 -12.90 -18.67 -5.99
C THR A 250 -13.01 -18.25 -4.53
N VAL A 251 -13.83 -17.24 -4.25
CA VAL A 251 -14.09 -16.75 -2.89
C VAL A 251 -15.59 -16.80 -2.59
N PHE A 252 -15.94 -17.32 -1.41
CA PHE A 252 -17.33 -17.29 -0.92
C PHE A 252 -17.59 -15.98 -0.17
N ILE A 253 -18.55 -15.19 -0.61
CA ILE A 253 -18.94 -13.94 0.06
C ILE A 253 -20.10 -14.22 1.01
N ARG A 254 -19.86 -14.12 2.31
CA ARG A 254 -20.88 -14.28 3.35
C ARG A 254 -21.73 -13.02 3.45
N PRO A 255 -23.07 -13.13 3.45
CA PRO A 255 -23.97 -11.98 3.60
C PRO A 255 -24.01 -11.49 5.05
N LYS A 256 -24.51 -10.28 5.26
CA LYS A 256 -24.91 -9.77 6.59
C LYS A 256 -26.21 -10.45 7.02
N THR A 257 -26.23 -10.99 8.24
CA THR A 257 -27.41 -11.66 8.80
C THR A 257 -27.89 -11.07 10.13
N ALA A 258 -27.07 -10.20 10.75
CA ALA A 258 -27.35 -9.58 12.05
C ALA A 258 -26.90 -8.11 12.10
N ASP A 259 -27.33 -7.38 13.13
CA ASP A 259 -26.87 -6.01 13.37
C ASP A 259 -25.66 -5.92 14.31
N LEU A 260 -25.31 -7.03 14.96
CA LEU A 260 -24.13 -7.18 15.79
C LEU A 260 -23.03 -7.91 15.02
N LEU A 261 -21.87 -7.28 14.88
CA LEU A 261 -20.65 -7.93 14.42
C LEU A 261 -19.83 -8.38 15.64
N VAL A 262 -19.45 -9.65 15.66
CA VAL A 262 -18.55 -10.21 16.66
C VAL A 262 -17.20 -10.49 16.00
N VAL A 263 -16.13 -9.93 16.55
CA VAL A 263 -14.76 -10.08 16.03
C VAL A 263 -13.90 -10.71 17.12
N GLY A 264 -13.50 -11.96 16.87
CA GLY A 264 -12.65 -12.73 17.78
C GLY A 264 -11.22 -12.82 17.28
N VAL A 265 -10.25 -12.50 18.16
CA VAL A 265 -8.82 -12.65 17.89
C VAL A 265 -8.19 -13.49 19.00
N GLN A 266 -8.81 -14.60 19.31
CA GLN A 266 -8.38 -15.53 20.38
C GLN A 266 -8.63 -16.98 19.97
N PRO A 267 -7.97 -17.95 20.63
CA PRO A 267 -8.12 -19.37 20.32
C PRO A 267 -9.58 -19.84 20.36
N LYS A 268 -9.87 -20.88 19.59
CA LYS A 268 -11.20 -21.45 19.41
C LYS A 268 -11.96 -21.73 20.72
N VAL A 269 -11.26 -22.11 21.79
CA VAL A 269 -11.85 -22.37 23.10
C VAL A 269 -12.44 -21.08 23.71
N VAL A 270 -11.74 -19.97 23.56
CA VAL A 270 -12.22 -18.65 24.05
C VAL A 270 -13.38 -18.15 23.18
N LEU A 271 -13.25 -18.30 21.87
CA LEU A 271 -14.33 -17.99 20.93
C LEU A 271 -15.61 -18.74 21.30
N GLN A 272 -15.51 -20.04 21.65
CA GLN A 272 -16.66 -20.83 22.05
C GLN A 272 -17.27 -20.36 23.37
N SER A 273 -16.45 -19.90 24.30
CA SER A 273 -16.94 -19.30 25.56
C SER A 273 -17.77 -18.05 25.30
N TYR A 274 -17.29 -17.12 24.46
CA TYR A 274 -18.06 -15.92 24.10
C TYR A 274 -19.31 -16.24 23.29
N LYS A 275 -19.26 -17.23 22.41
CA LYS A 275 -20.48 -17.71 21.70
C LYS A 275 -21.55 -18.18 22.69
N THR A 276 -21.19 -19.00 23.67
CA THR A 276 -22.10 -19.46 24.70
C THR A 276 -22.74 -18.29 25.47
N ILE A 277 -21.96 -17.25 25.83
CA ILE A 277 -22.46 -16.04 26.51
C ILE A 277 -23.40 -15.25 25.60
N LEU A 278 -23.04 -15.04 24.35
CA LEU A 278 -23.85 -14.31 23.36
C LEU A 278 -25.18 -15.02 23.07
N ASP A 279 -25.15 -16.35 22.87
CA ASP A 279 -26.32 -17.17 22.65
C ASP A 279 -27.25 -17.12 23.85
N ALA A 280 -26.73 -17.26 25.08
CA ALA A 280 -27.49 -17.15 26.34
C ALA A 280 -28.06 -15.75 26.53
N SER A 281 -27.39 -14.69 26.07
CA SER A 281 -27.91 -13.32 26.12
C SER A 281 -28.96 -13.04 25.02
N GLY A 282 -29.26 -14.02 24.16
CA GLY A 282 -30.26 -13.94 23.09
C GLY A 282 -29.91 -12.89 22.02
N GLN A 283 -28.64 -12.85 21.60
CA GLN A 283 -28.16 -11.97 20.55
C GLN A 283 -28.04 -12.76 19.24
N ASN A 284 -28.53 -12.17 18.13
CA ASN A 284 -28.15 -12.59 16.78
C ASN A 284 -26.88 -11.82 16.39
N TYR A 285 -25.92 -12.49 15.80
CA TYR A 285 -24.65 -11.88 15.42
C TYR A 285 -24.03 -12.54 14.20
N ASP A 286 -23.28 -11.77 13.44
CA ASP A 286 -22.31 -12.27 12.45
C ASP A 286 -20.94 -12.36 13.10
N LEU A 287 -20.23 -13.46 12.86
CA LEU A 287 -18.95 -13.75 13.50
C LEU A 287 -17.82 -13.74 12.50
N VAL A 288 -16.73 -13.07 12.86
CA VAL A 288 -15.43 -13.16 12.23
C VAL A 288 -14.42 -13.73 13.23
N ASP A 289 -13.87 -14.89 12.90
CA ASP A 289 -12.76 -15.51 13.63
C ASP A 289 -11.45 -15.16 12.94
N TYR A 290 -10.75 -14.15 13.48
CA TYR A 290 -9.45 -13.74 12.95
C TYR A 290 -8.28 -14.57 13.50
N PHE A 291 -8.50 -15.34 14.52
CA PHE A 291 -7.44 -16.18 15.09
C PHE A 291 -7.25 -17.48 14.32
N LYS A 292 -8.33 -18.14 13.89
CA LYS A 292 -8.37 -19.45 13.22
C LYS A 292 -7.00 -20.15 13.13
N GLU A 293 -6.76 -21.13 13.98
CA GLU A 293 -5.54 -21.94 14.00
C GLU A 293 -4.21 -21.13 13.89
N GLY A 294 -4.00 -20.18 14.83
CA GLY A 294 -2.76 -19.40 14.89
C GLY A 294 -2.75 -18.08 14.11
N GLY A 295 -3.90 -17.48 13.86
CA GLY A 295 -3.99 -16.15 13.26
C GLY A 295 -4.02 -16.15 11.73
N GLN A 296 -4.29 -17.26 11.10
CA GLN A 296 -4.32 -17.40 9.63
C GLN A 296 -5.44 -16.61 8.94
N ASN A 297 -6.49 -16.25 9.66
CA ASN A 297 -7.57 -15.40 9.15
C ASN A 297 -7.43 -13.91 9.50
N PHE A 298 -6.30 -13.52 10.04
CA PHE A 298 -6.08 -12.13 10.41
C PHE A 298 -6.21 -11.22 9.18
N PRO A 299 -6.91 -10.08 9.27
CA PRO A 299 -7.18 -9.26 8.09
C PRO A 299 -5.89 -8.69 7.52
N LYS A 300 -5.72 -8.83 6.22
CA LYS A 300 -4.59 -8.25 5.48
C LYS A 300 -4.65 -6.73 5.47
N PHE A 301 -5.88 -6.18 5.48
CA PHE A 301 -6.14 -4.74 5.45
C PHE A 301 -7.17 -4.37 6.52
N TRP A 302 -6.71 -3.78 7.64
CA TRP A 302 -7.60 -3.20 8.64
C TRP A 302 -8.37 -2.00 8.10
N ASP A 303 -7.74 -1.25 7.22
CA ASP A 303 -8.35 -0.24 6.37
C ASP A 303 -7.95 -0.55 4.90
N PRO A 304 -8.87 -0.73 3.97
CA PRO A 304 -10.33 -0.49 4.08
C PRO A 304 -11.18 -1.68 4.53
N SER A 305 -10.70 -2.93 4.45
CA SER A 305 -11.56 -4.13 4.54
C SER A 305 -12.33 -4.21 5.84
N PHE A 306 -11.64 -4.21 6.98
CA PHE A 306 -12.30 -4.33 8.28
C PHE A 306 -13.16 -3.10 8.58
N ARG A 307 -12.67 -1.90 8.27
CA ARG A 307 -13.44 -0.68 8.49
C ARG A 307 -14.74 -0.64 7.68
N LEU A 308 -14.68 -1.01 6.39
CA LEU A 308 -15.88 -1.10 5.54
C LEU A 308 -16.84 -2.16 6.08
N MET A 309 -16.35 -3.33 6.45
CA MET A 309 -17.17 -4.39 7.03
C MET A 309 -17.88 -3.88 8.30
N ALA A 310 -17.14 -3.31 9.23
CA ALA A 310 -17.68 -2.78 10.48
C ALA A 310 -18.77 -1.71 10.24
N SER A 311 -18.61 -0.86 9.21
CA SER A 311 -19.57 0.22 8.92
C SER A 311 -20.97 -0.26 8.52
N TYR A 312 -21.15 -1.52 8.18
CA TYR A 312 -22.46 -2.11 7.89
C TYR A 312 -23.21 -2.61 9.15
N TYR A 313 -22.57 -2.57 10.31
CA TYR A 313 -23.14 -3.02 11.57
C TYR A 313 -23.38 -1.84 12.50
N THR A 314 -24.47 -1.90 13.28
CA THR A 314 -24.76 -0.87 14.29
C THR A 314 -24.04 -1.12 15.60
N LYS A 315 -23.69 -2.38 15.88
CA LYS A 315 -23.01 -2.83 17.10
C LYS A 315 -21.82 -3.72 16.72
N LEU A 316 -20.73 -3.57 17.46
CA LEU A 316 -19.52 -4.38 17.28
C LEU A 316 -19.01 -4.82 18.65
N PHE A 317 -18.81 -6.14 18.81
CA PHE A 317 -18.12 -6.73 19.93
C PHE A 317 -16.76 -7.25 19.48
N PHE A 318 -15.68 -6.67 20.02
CA PHE A 318 -14.30 -7.03 19.72
C PHE A 318 -13.65 -7.65 20.94
N PHE A 319 -13.06 -8.83 20.81
CA PHE A 319 -12.29 -9.44 21.89
C PHE A 319 -10.94 -9.95 21.40
N SER A 320 -9.92 -9.66 22.21
CA SER A 320 -8.53 -10.06 22.02
C SER A 320 -7.86 -10.31 23.36
N ASP A 321 -6.61 -10.71 23.33
CA ASP A 321 -5.74 -10.82 24.50
C ASP A 321 -4.43 -10.07 24.29
N GLN A 322 -3.48 -10.29 25.17
CA GLN A 322 -2.14 -9.70 25.11
C GLN A 322 -1.20 -10.35 24.07
N SER A 323 -1.67 -11.33 23.31
CA SER A 323 -0.84 -12.02 22.32
C SER A 323 -0.53 -11.11 21.15
N THR A 324 0.70 -11.16 20.66
CA THR A 324 1.07 -10.52 19.41
C THR A 324 0.64 -11.38 18.23
N VAL A 325 0.12 -10.71 17.22
CA VAL A 325 -0.25 -11.33 15.94
C VAL A 325 0.54 -10.69 14.81
N SER A 326 0.70 -11.41 13.71
CA SER A 326 1.40 -10.93 12.52
C SER A 326 0.40 -10.62 11.42
N ASN A 327 0.51 -9.44 10.79
CA ASN A 327 -0.26 -9.11 9.61
C ASN A 327 0.22 -9.96 8.43
N PRO A 328 -0.63 -10.79 7.81
CA PRO A 328 -0.20 -11.72 6.76
C PRO A 328 0.20 -11.03 5.45
N PHE A 329 -0.11 -9.74 5.28
CA PHE A 329 0.23 -8.99 4.08
C PHE A 329 1.64 -8.37 4.12
N ASN A 330 2.02 -7.79 5.27
CA ASN A 330 3.26 -7.00 5.41
C ASN A 330 4.19 -7.49 6.54
N ASN A 331 3.82 -8.58 7.22
CA ASN A 331 4.57 -9.17 8.35
C ASN A 331 4.79 -8.25 9.56
N GLN A 332 4.05 -7.14 9.66
CA GLN A 332 4.06 -6.34 10.87
C GLN A 332 3.48 -7.13 12.04
N THR A 333 4.12 -7.06 13.20
CA THR A 333 3.69 -7.73 14.42
C THR A 333 3.22 -6.71 15.45
N GLY A 334 2.22 -7.06 16.25
CA GLY A 334 1.69 -6.21 17.30
C GLY A 334 0.46 -6.82 17.96
N LEU A 335 -0.13 -6.11 18.92
CA LEU A 335 -1.42 -6.49 19.49
C LEU A 335 -2.52 -6.35 18.44
N ALA A 336 -3.47 -7.27 18.44
CA ALA A 336 -4.62 -7.20 17.54
C ALA A 336 -5.40 -5.89 17.69
N LEU A 337 -5.55 -5.42 18.94
CA LEU A 337 -6.22 -4.15 19.23
C LEU A 337 -5.49 -2.94 18.62
N ASN A 338 -4.15 -2.92 18.60
CA ASN A 338 -3.38 -1.83 17.99
C ASN A 338 -3.62 -1.74 16.49
N PHE A 339 -3.70 -2.87 15.79
CA PHE A 339 -4.05 -2.90 14.37
C PHE A 339 -5.49 -2.42 14.10
N ALA A 340 -6.43 -2.78 14.97
CA ALA A 340 -7.84 -2.45 14.84
C ALA A 340 -8.17 -1.00 15.25
N ALA A 341 -7.33 -0.35 16.07
CA ALA A 341 -7.66 0.86 16.80
C ALA A 341 -8.22 1.99 15.93
N GLN A 342 -7.55 2.33 14.83
CA GLN A 342 -8.02 3.41 13.94
C GLN A 342 -9.34 3.07 13.24
N ALA A 343 -9.52 1.81 12.81
CA ALA A 343 -10.76 1.37 12.18
C ALA A 343 -11.92 1.38 13.16
N LEU A 344 -11.70 0.93 14.41
CA LEU A 344 -12.67 0.96 15.50
C LEU A 344 -13.02 2.39 15.92
N GLN A 345 -12.04 3.30 15.97
CA GLN A 345 -12.28 4.72 16.22
C GLN A 345 -13.21 5.31 15.16
N ARG A 346 -12.86 5.16 13.88
CA ARG A 346 -13.70 5.67 12.79
C ARG A 346 -15.10 5.07 12.78
N TYR A 347 -15.22 3.78 13.12
CA TYR A 347 -16.51 3.11 13.28
C TYR A 347 -17.34 3.78 14.38
N ASN A 348 -16.75 4.04 15.56
CA ASN A 348 -17.42 4.67 16.68
C ASN A 348 -17.75 6.16 16.42
N ASP A 349 -16.85 6.90 15.76
CA ASP A 349 -17.06 8.30 15.36
C ASP A 349 -18.24 8.44 14.39
N ASN A 350 -18.47 7.46 13.53
CA ASN A 350 -19.60 7.39 12.60
C ASN A 350 -20.90 6.82 13.24
N GLY A 351 -20.97 6.71 14.57
CA GLY A 351 -22.18 6.32 15.29
C GLY A 351 -22.30 4.82 15.59
N GLY A 352 -21.34 4.00 15.18
CA GLY A 352 -21.27 2.59 15.56
C GLY A 352 -21.04 2.43 17.06
N LYS A 353 -21.63 1.42 17.68
CA LYS A 353 -21.54 1.15 19.11
C LYS A 353 -20.56 0.03 19.38
N LEU A 354 -19.57 0.27 20.23
CA LEU A 354 -18.38 -0.54 20.36
C LEU A 354 -18.24 -1.14 21.77
N PHE A 355 -18.22 -2.46 21.85
CA PHE A 355 -17.91 -3.20 23.05
C PHE A 355 -16.57 -3.92 22.88
N ILE A 356 -15.61 -3.68 23.77
CA ILE A 356 -14.27 -4.28 23.74
C ILE A 356 -13.96 -4.98 25.05
N THR A 357 -13.37 -6.15 24.96
CA THR A 357 -12.72 -6.84 26.06
C THR A 357 -11.35 -7.34 25.61
N THR A 358 -10.32 -7.01 26.38
CA THR A 358 -8.93 -7.34 26.05
C THR A 358 -8.09 -7.45 27.31
N SER A 359 -6.89 -8.02 27.22
CA SER A 359 -5.84 -7.89 28.22
C SER A 359 -4.59 -7.28 27.58
N PHE A 360 -3.76 -6.65 28.41
CA PHE A 360 -2.53 -6.02 27.95
C PHE A 360 -1.30 -6.75 28.47
N PRO A 361 -0.17 -6.75 27.74
CA PRO A 361 1.11 -7.16 28.31
C PRO A 361 1.59 -6.12 29.33
N SER A 362 2.50 -6.53 30.21
CA SER A 362 3.06 -5.68 31.28
C SER A 362 3.74 -4.39 30.81
N ILE A 363 4.06 -4.31 29.51
CA ILE A 363 4.58 -3.11 28.85
C ILE A 363 3.72 -2.85 27.62
N VAL A 364 2.95 -1.77 27.66
CA VAL A 364 2.04 -1.38 26.56
C VAL A 364 2.47 -0.05 25.99
N ASP A 365 2.60 0.01 24.65
CA ASP A 365 2.65 1.28 23.94
C ASP A 365 1.23 1.81 23.75
N PHE A 366 0.84 2.78 24.56
CA PHE A 366 -0.48 3.41 24.54
C PHE A 366 -0.64 4.52 23.50
N GLN A 367 0.39 4.90 22.76
CA GLN A 367 0.32 6.02 21.80
C GLN A 367 -0.80 5.86 20.77
N ASN A 368 -1.12 4.61 20.42
CA ASN A 368 -2.17 4.31 19.44
C ASN A 368 -3.54 3.98 20.09
N LEU A 369 -3.63 3.82 21.40
CA LEU A 369 -4.83 3.38 22.09
C LEU A 369 -5.56 4.51 22.84
N GLY A 370 -4.84 5.51 23.34
CA GLY A 370 -5.39 6.58 24.17
C GLY A 370 -6.40 7.51 23.49
N GLY A 371 -6.35 7.67 22.17
CA GLY A 371 -7.36 8.44 21.42
C GLY A 371 -8.62 7.64 21.11
N PRO A 372 -8.45 6.45 20.47
CA PRO A 372 -9.56 5.56 20.10
C PRO A 372 -10.39 5.05 21.28
N PHE A 373 -9.76 4.77 22.42
CA PHE A 373 -10.41 4.13 23.56
C PHE A 373 -10.47 5.05 24.78
N PRO A 374 -11.42 4.83 25.72
CA PRO A 374 -11.63 5.69 26.88
C PRO A 374 -10.61 5.44 28.01
N ILE A 375 -9.33 5.42 27.64
CA ILE A 375 -8.17 5.19 28.50
C ILE A 375 -7.25 6.40 28.40
N ASP A 376 -6.81 6.95 29.54
CA ASP A 376 -5.80 7.98 29.61
C ASP A 376 -4.39 7.36 29.67
N SER A 377 -4.18 6.51 30.66
CA SER A 377 -2.90 5.87 30.91
C SER A 377 -3.03 4.59 31.71
N VAL A 378 -2.00 3.75 31.67
CA VAL A 378 -1.85 2.56 32.52
C VAL A 378 -0.76 2.83 33.53
N SER A 379 -0.88 2.23 34.71
CA SER A 379 0.13 2.38 35.74
C SER A 379 1.45 1.75 35.27
N SER A 380 2.47 2.58 35.06
CA SER A 380 3.84 2.15 34.72
C SER A 380 4.69 1.85 35.95
N GLN A 381 4.14 1.90 37.14
CA GLN A 381 4.92 1.72 38.36
C GLN A 381 5.14 0.23 38.61
N GLY A 382 6.40 -0.14 38.75
CA GLY A 382 6.87 -1.50 38.94
C GLY A 382 6.15 -2.19 40.12
N GLY A 383 5.50 -3.26 39.82
CA GLY A 383 4.66 -4.04 40.68
C GLY A 383 3.47 -4.56 39.89
N GLN A 384 2.96 -5.69 40.25
CA GLN A 384 1.83 -6.31 39.60
C GLN A 384 0.64 -6.34 40.54
N ALA A 385 -0.54 -6.22 39.98
CA ALA A 385 -1.78 -6.52 40.68
C ALA A 385 -2.31 -7.88 40.21
N LEU A 386 -2.87 -8.64 41.13
CA LEU A 386 -3.59 -9.86 40.83
C LEU A 386 -4.99 -9.82 41.43
N MET A 387 -5.88 -10.63 40.92
CA MET A 387 -7.12 -10.98 41.60
C MET A 387 -7.00 -12.42 42.08
N SER A 388 -7.20 -12.60 43.38
CA SER A 388 -7.27 -13.94 44.00
C SER A 388 -8.48 -14.71 43.49
N ASN A 389 -8.46 -16.03 43.65
CA ASN A 389 -9.63 -16.84 43.37
C ASN A 389 -10.87 -16.26 44.11
N ASP A 390 -12.02 -16.31 43.48
CA ASP A 390 -13.29 -15.81 44.02
C ASP A 390 -13.38 -14.30 44.27
N SER A 391 -12.41 -13.52 43.80
CA SER A 391 -12.46 -12.06 43.82
C SER A 391 -13.48 -11.51 42.83
N PHE A 392 -13.92 -10.27 43.09
CA PHE A 392 -14.99 -9.62 42.33
C PHE A 392 -14.48 -8.42 41.51
N LEU A 393 -15.03 -8.28 40.32
CA LEU A 393 -15.17 -6.98 39.66
C LEU A 393 -16.47 -6.32 40.25
N ILE A 394 -16.27 -5.21 40.92
CA ILE A 394 -17.37 -4.50 41.62
C ILE A 394 -17.89 -3.43 40.68
N SER A 395 -19.18 -3.46 40.41
CA SER A 395 -19.83 -2.45 39.60
C SER A 395 -20.01 -1.13 40.36
N GLY A 396 -19.66 -0.03 39.69
CA GLY A 396 -19.96 1.36 40.13
C GLY A 396 -21.30 1.88 39.63
N VAL A 397 -22.05 1.08 38.87
CA VAL A 397 -23.34 1.40 38.28
C VAL A 397 -24.30 0.21 38.47
N SER A 398 -25.54 0.30 38.00
CA SER A 398 -26.53 -0.80 38.14
C SER A 398 -26.22 -1.97 37.19
N LEU A 399 -25.12 -2.67 37.44
CA LEU A 399 -24.69 -3.89 36.77
C LEU A 399 -24.34 -4.97 37.80
N PRO A 400 -24.45 -6.27 37.46
CA PRO A 400 -24.06 -7.34 38.38
C PRO A 400 -22.57 -7.30 38.67
N SER A 401 -22.15 -7.65 39.89
CA SER A 401 -20.75 -7.93 40.18
C SER A 401 -20.31 -9.24 39.48
N LEU A 402 -19.12 -9.28 38.93
CA LEU A 402 -18.59 -10.46 38.24
C LEU A 402 -17.52 -11.13 39.09
N GLN A 403 -17.54 -12.44 39.18
CA GLN A 403 -16.63 -13.20 40.02
C GLN A 403 -15.67 -14.04 39.16
N THR A 404 -14.37 -14.07 39.56
CA THR A 404 -13.34 -14.87 38.88
C THR A 404 -13.56 -16.36 39.16
N THR A 405 -13.23 -17.17 38.14
CA THR A 405 -13.18 -18.63 38.29
C THR A 405 -11.83 -19.12 38.82
N ASN A 406 -10.78 -18.35 38.59
CA ASN A 406 -9.40 -18.67 38.97
C ASN A 406 -8.62 -17.40 39.31
N VAL A 407 -7.43 -17.54 39.89
CA VAL A 407 -6.51 -16.41 40.10
C VAL A 407 -6.20 -15.75 38.74
N GLN A 408 -6.33 -14.43 38.69
CA GLN A 408 -5.97 -13.62 37.52
C GLN A 408 -4.66 -12.90 37.80
N LEU A 409 -3.63 -13.23 37.01
CA LEU A 409 -2.29 -12.64 37.09
C LEU A 409 -2.11 -11.59 35.98
N GLY A 410 -1.22 -10.62 36.20
CA GLY A 410 -0.83 -9.65 35.16
C GLY A 410 -2.00 -8.76 34.73
N LEU A 411 -2.79 -8.30 35.69
CA LEU A 411 -3.84 -7.33 35.40
C LEU A 411 -3.25 -5.93 35.26
N ASP A 412 -3.75 -5.19 34.27
CA ASP A 412 -3.38 -3.81 33.99
C ASP A 412 -4.58 -2.87 34.20
N PRO A 413 -4.92 -2.53 35.46
CA PRO A 413 -5.89 -1.48 35.72
C PRO A 413 -5.38 -0.14 35.18
N PHE A 414 -6.30 0.72 34.77
CA PHE A 414 -5.95 1.93 34.03
C PHE A 414 -6.62 3.19 34.61
N TYR A 415 -6.06 4.34 34.24
CA TYR A 415 -6.70 5.65 34.49
C TYR A 415 -7.64 5.94 33.31
N PRO A 416 -8.94 6.21 33.59
CA PRO A 416 -9.91 6.53 32.56
C PRO A 416 -9.65 7.90 31.93
N SER A 417 -10.01 8.07 30.67
CA SER A 417 -10.05 9.40 30.03
C SER A 417 -11.12 10.28 30.69
N ILE A 418 -11.01 11.59 30.56
CA ILE A 418 -11.89 12.56 31.20
C ILE A 418 -13.38 12.40 30.82
N ASP A 419 -13.63 11.84 29.63
CA ASP A 419 -14.97 11.59 29.08
C ASP A 419 -15.52 10.19 29.39
N ALA A 420 -14.79 9.42 30.20
CA ALA A 420 -15.13 8.05 30.55
C ALA A 420 -15.79 7.96 31.97
N GLU A 421 -16.82 7.14 32.04
CA GLU A 421 -17.48 6.76 33.32
C GLU A 421 -16.99 5.36 33.72
N VAL A 422 -16.46 5.23 34.92
CA VAL A 422 -16.04 3.94 35.49
C VAL A 422 -17.26 3.07 35.74
N ILE A 423 -17.24 1.85 35.16
CA ILE A 423 -18.33 0.88 35.34
C ILE A 423 -17.93 -0.30 36.21
N TYR A 424 -16.65 -0.69 36.22
CA TYR A 424 -16.11 -1.72 37.11
C TYR A 424 -14.75 -1.34 37.70
N SER A 425 -14.58 -1.70 38.98
CA SER A 425 -13.30 -1.71 39.68
C SER A 425 -12.98 -3.12 40.19
N ALA A 426 -11.72 -3.51 40.19
CA ALA A 426 -11.29 -4.82 40.63
C ALA A 426 -10.96 -4.86 42.15
N GLN A 427 -11.26 -5.98 42.77
CA GLN A 427 -10.71 -6.33 44.10
C GLN A 427 -9.29 -6.87 43.89
N LEU A 428 -8.30 -5.99 43.98
CA LEU A 428 -6.92 -6.30 43.72
C LEU A 428 -6.15 -6.68 44.97
N THR A 429 -5.27 -7.66 44.83
CA THR A 429 -4.19 -7.94 45.78
C THR A 429 -2.91 -7.36 45.20
N PRO A 430 -2.34 -6.29 45.79
CA PRO A 430 -1.08 -5.72 45.32
C PRO A 430 0.09 -6.69 45.52
N LEU A 431 0.96 -6.78 44.55
CA LEU A 431 2.27 -7.41 44.62
C LEU A 431 3.34 -6.33 44.52
N ASP A 432 4.46 -6.51 45.22
CA ASP A 432 5.67 -5.68 45.07
C ASP A 432 5.40 -4.14 45.15
N ASN A 433 4.66 -3.68 46.14
CA ASN A 433 4.32 -2.26 46.37
C ASN A 433 3.49 -1.58 45.25
N TRP A 434 2.75 -2.35 44.47
CA TRP A 434 1.86 -1.76 43.47
C TRP A 434 0.80 -0.87 44.10
N SER A 435 0.65 0.37 43.61
CA SER A 435 -0.26 1.39 44.11
C SER A 435 -1.14 2.05 43.03
N GLY A 436 -1.29 1.39 41.88
CA GLY A 436 -2.03 1.92 40.72
C GLY A 436 -3.55 1.99 40.90
N PRO A 437 -4.28 2.34 39.84
CA PRO A 437 -5.74 2.43 39.84
C PRO A 437 -6.39 1.06 40.04
N LYS A 438 -7.67 1.05 40.34
CA LYS A 438 -8.47 -0.20 40.42
C LYS A 438 -9.45 -0.33 39.26
N THR A 439 -9.49 0.64 38.36
CA THR A 439 -10.42 0.66 37.24
C THR A 439 -10.06 -0.39 36.22
N ILE A 440 -11.04 -1.23 35.90
CA ILE A 440 -10.90 -2.33 34.92
C ILE A 440 -11.83 -2.12 33.73
N ALA A 441 -12.93 -1.40 33.91
CA ALA A 441 -13.86 -1.14 32.84
C ALA A 441 -14.49 0.24 32.91
N VAL A 442 -14.72 0.78 31.74
CA VAL A 442 -15.32 2.11 31.56
C VAL A 442 -16.33 2.10 30.42
N ARG A 443 -17.17 3.10 30.39
CA ARG A 443 -17.98 3.43 29.22
C ARG A 443 -17.82 4.90 28.84
N ARG A 444 -17.98 5.17 27.56
CA ARG A 444 -18.05 6.51 26.97
C ARG A 444 -19.47 6.76 26.49
N LYS A 445 -19.98 7.94 26.75
CA LYS A 445 -21.32 8.38 26.33
C LYS A 445 -21.21 9.53 25.33
N ARG A 446 -22.18 9.60 24.41
CA ARG A 446 -22.45 10.77 23.55
C ARG A 446 -23.96 11.02 23.62
N ASP A 447 -24.36 12.26 23.90
CA ASP A 447 -25.78 12.64 24.03
C ASP A 447 -26.56 11.70 24.98
N ASN A 448 -25.98 11.38 26.15
CA ASN A 448 -26.49 10.43 27.14
C ASN A 448 -26.64 8.97 26.70
N GLN A 449 -26.24 8.63 25.44
CA GLN A 449 -26.22 7.25 24.97
C GLN A 449 -24.83 6.65 25.13
N THR A 450 -24.73 5.42 25.61
CA THR A 450 -23.49 4.68 25.65
C THR A 450 -23.08 4.31 24.20
N ILE A 451 -21.91 4.78 23.79
CA ILE A 451 -21.35 4.52 22.45
C ILE A 451 -20.18 3.56 22.51
N GLN A 452 -19.51 3.45 23.65
CA GLN A 452 -18.36 2.58 23.81
C GLN A 452 -18.31 2.00 25.22
N VAL A 453 -17.99 0.71 25.30
CA VAL A 453 -17.72 -0.03 26.54
C VAL A 453 -16.39 -0.72 26.39
N PHE A 454 -15.49 -0.54 27.33
CA PHE A 454 -14.15 -1.07 27.31
C PHE A 454 -13.80 -1.79 28.60
N PHE A 455 -13.32 -3.04 28.49
CA PHE A 455 -12.80 -3.85 29.58
C PHE A 455 -11.32 -4.18 29.32
N ALA A 456 -10.45 -3.88 30.28
CA ALA A 456 -9.04 -4.26 30.26
C ALA A 456 -8.81 -5.66 30.89
N VAL A 457 -9.76 -6.55 30.76
CA VAL A 457 -9.72 -7.94 31.19
C VAL A 457 -10.46 -8.81 30.18
N GLU A 458 -10.12 -10.07 30.13
CA GLU A 458 -10.81 -11.08 29.32
C GLU A 458 -12.06 -11.57 30.06
N LEU A 459 -13.23 -11.05 29.69
CA LEU A 459 -14.49 -11.25 30.44
C LEU A 459 -14.89 -12.73 30.62
N TYR A 460 -14.56 -13.61 29.70
CA TYR A 460 -14.88 -15.04 29.84
C TYR A 460 -14.26 -15.71 31.08
N LYS A 461 -13.20 -15.11 31.69
CA LYS A 461 -12.56 -15.57 32.92
C LYS A 461 -13.32 -15.19 34.20
N TYR A 462 -14.36 -14.38 34.09
CA TYR A 462 -15.18 -13.89 35.18
C TYR A 462 -16.57 -14.55 35.16
N ASN A 463 -16.62 -15.81 34.87
CA ASN A 463 -17.81 -16.59 34.60
C ASN A 463 -18.15 -17.58 35.75
N LYS A 464 -17.80 -17.27 37.01
CA LYS A 464 -18.19 -18.11 38.15
C LYS A 464 -19.70 -18.09 38.35
N ASP A 465 -20.34 -16.95 38.11
CA ASP A 465 -21.78 -16.79 37.97
C ASP A 465 -22.10 -16.49 36.47
N PRO A 466 -22.52 -17.51 35.69
CA PRO A 466 -22.85 -17.32 34.29
C PRO A 466 -24.03 -16.38 34.05
N GLU A 467 -25.02 -16.33 34.98
CA GLU A 467 -26.18 -15.47 34.82
C GLU A 467 -25.80 -13.98 34.95
N ALA A 468 -24.89 -13.66 35.88
CA ALA A 468 -24.36 -12.30 36.02
C ALA A 468 -23.65 -11.85 34.74
N LEU A 469 -22.82 -12.71 34.13
CA LEU A 469 -22.11 -12.39 32.88
C LEU A 469 -23.06 -12.27 31.68
N ASN A 470 -24.04 -13.17 31.56
CA ASN A 470 -25.08 -13.11 30.51
C ASN A 470 -25.94 -11.82 30.66
N SER A 471 -26.27 -11.46 31.88
CA SER A 471 -27.00 -10.21 32.20
C SER A 471 -26.20 -8.97 31.80
N LEU A 472 -24.88 -8.95 32.04
CA LEU A 472 -23.99 -7.88 31.60
C LEU A 472 -24.02 -7.73 30.07
N PHE A 473 -23.83 -8.80 29.34
CA PHE A 473 -23.85 -8.76 27.86
C PHE A 473 -25.22 -8.30 27.36
N SER A 474 -26.30 -8.81 27.92
CA SER A 474 -27.65 -8.38 27.57
C SER A 474 -27.85 -6.89 27.82
N THR A 475 -27.45 -6.37 29.00
CA THR A 475 -27.57 -4.95 29.34
C THR A 475 -26.76 -4.07 28.39
N ILE A 476 -25.52 -4.42 28.10
CA ILE A 476 -24.68 -3.63 27.16
C ILE A 476 -25.28 -3.65 25.74
N LEU A 477 -25.57 -4.84 25.22
CA LEU A 477 -25.93 -5.00 23.80
C LEU A 477 -27.39 -4.67 23.49
N LYS A 478 -28.33 -4.78 24.46
CA LYS A 478 -29.75 -4.48 24.29
C LYS A 478 -30.18 -3.14 24.85
N ASP A 479 -29.69 -2.80 26.07
CA ASP A 479 -30.19 -1.63 26.77
C ASP A 479 -29.33 -0.41 26.54
N TRP A 480 -28.00 -0.53 26.59
CA TRP A 480 -27.09 0.59 26.42
C TRP A 480 -26.84 0.93 24.95
N PHE A 481 -26.85 -0.06 24.08
CA PHE A 481 -26.62 0.08 22.65
C PHE A 481 -27.95 0.11 21.86
N ARG A 482 -28.93 0.80 22.36
CA ARG A 482 -30.21 1.05 21.67
C ARG A 482 -30.06 1.97 20.49
#